data_aa00e568c06105482eb9a824e81774c7
#
_entry.id   aa00e568c06105482eb9a824e81774c7
#
_cell.length_a   1.000
_cell.length_b   1.000
_cell.length_c   1.000
_cell.angle_alpha   90.00
_cell.angle_beta   90.00
_cell.angle_gamma   90.00
#
_symmetry.space_group_name_H-M   'P 1'
#
loop_
_entity.id
_entity.type
_entity.pdbx_description
1 polymer ?
#
loop_
_entity_poly.entity_id
_entity_poly.type
_entity_poly.pdbx_seq_one_letter_code
_entity_poly.pdbx_strand_id
1 'polypeptide(L)'
;MTTTLDWYGCATFRLRTAGLNIFLDAYIDRAVGAAGPGVRTEDVDACDWIVVGHSHFDHLYGAERIAANTGAKIIASYESIRVMEQAGVPLEQMICVAGGETVDLGNGVRVSVYPSQHSCVWSHGQMDSADAVCLGDLGVTWQEQRARFEELVKYLTQQIPPPSIEHLVASQQGDRGDGGALIYVFDCPDGRILYQDTSGHWSGIIDGLAPDVAILAAAGRGNIDGEPIQGSLAQFVARQAELLSAKRLVLCHHDNWLPGFSIETDITPIREELAKQVPGAELLELGYLDGTEILASR
;
A
#
# COMPACT_ATOMS: atom_id res chain seq x y z
N MET A 1 -9.20 -0.11 24.58
CA MET A 1 -9.98 -0.26 23.33
C MET A 1 -9.14 -1.12 22.41
N THR A 2 -9.73 -2.10 21.76
CA THR A 2 -9.01 -3.03 20.89
C THR A 2 -8.68 -2.36 19.56
N THR A 3 -7.48 -2.59 19.03
CA THR A 3 -7.10 -2.12 17.70
C THR A 3 -7.67 -3.04 16.63
N THR A 4 -8.45 -2.48 15.71
CA THR A 4 -9.10 -3.20 14.60
C THR A 4 -8.72 -2.64 13.25
N LEU A 5 -8.81 -3.48 12.23
CA LEU A 5 -8.51 -3.16 10.84
C LEU A 5 -9.68 -3.54 9.95
N ASP A 6 -10.15 -2.61 9.14
CA ASP A 6 -11.10 -2.84 8.05
C ASP A 6 -10.36 -2.73 6.72
N TRP A 7 -10.46 -3.72 5.86
CA TRP A 7 -9.90 -3.66 4.52
C TRP A 7 -10.94 -3.13 3.52
N TYR A 8 -10.58 -2.08 2.80
CA TYR A 8 -11.39 -1.46 1.74
C TYR A 8 -11.02 -1.96 0.34
N GLY A 9 -10.10 -2.93 0.23
CA GLY A 9 -9.54 -3.41 -1.04
C GLY A 9 -8.30 -2.63 -1.48
N CYS A 10 -7.58 -3.15 -2.48
CA CYS A 10 -6.26 -2.66 -2.88
C CYS A 10 -5.34 -2.55 -1.65
N ALA A 11 -4.71 -1.39 -1.44
CA ALA A 11 -3.91 -1.10 -0.26
C ALA A 11 -4.66 -0.26 0.80
N THR A 12 -5.96 0.01 0.61
CA THR A 12 -6.71 0.91 1.50
C THR A 12 -7.28 0.18 2.70
N PHE A 13 -6.97 0.71 3.90
CA PHE A 13 -7.51 0.21 5.17
C PHE A 13 -8.00 1.36 6.05
N ARG A 14 -8.89 1.03 6.99
CA ARG A 14 -9.18 1.87 8.15
C ARG A 14 -8.67 1.17 9.41
N LEU A 15 -7.65 1.77 10.03
CA LEU A 15 -7.13 1.38 11.32
C LEU A 15 -7.88 2.15 12.41
N ARG A 16 -8.52 1.43 13.33
CA ARG A 16 -9.16 2.01 14.52
C ARG A 16 -8.33 1.63 15.75
N THR A 17 -7.75 2.61 16.40
CA THR A 17 -6.90 2.42 17.58
C THR A 17 -7.03 3.61 18.53
N ALA A 18 -7.07 3.37 19.83
CA ALA A 18 -7.13 4.40 20.88
C ALA A 18 -8.19 5.48 20.65
N GLY A 19 -9.30 5.16 19.97
CA GLY A 19 -10.37 6.10 19.64
C GLY A 19 -10.11 6.94 18.38
N LEU A 20 -9.02 6.71 17.66
CA LEU A 20 -8.73 7.33 16.36
C LEU A 20 -9.18 6.44 15.20
N ASN A 21 -9.62 7.07 14.11
CA ASN A 21 -9.85 6.48 12.80
C ASN A 21 -8.74 6.96 11.86
N ILE A 22 -7.87 6.05 11.43
CA ILE A 22 -6.74 6.36 10.58
C ILE A 22 -6.90 5.59 9.26
N PHE A 23 -6.98 6.30 8.15
CA PHE A 23 -6.93 5.66 6.84
C PHE A 23 -5.49 5.44 6.40
N LEU A 24 -5.21 4.23 5.97
CA LEU A 24 -3.98 3.80 5.31
C LEU A 24 -4.31 3.76 3.83
N ASP A 25 -3.81 4.72 3.07
CA ASP A 25 -4.27 5.09 1.73
C ASP A 25 -5.77 5.44 1.66
N ALA A 26 -6.24 5.87 0.48
CA ALA A 26 -7.59 6.43 0.36
C ALA A 26 -8.32 6.01 -0.92
N TYR A 27 -7.86 4.98 -1.61
CA TYR A 27 -8.49 4.51 -2.85
C TYR A 27 -9.71 3.64 -2.54
N ILE A 28 -10.88 4.26 -2.43
CA ILE A 28 -12.16 3.62 -2.08
C ILE A 28 -13.05 3.43 -3.32
N ASP A 29 -13.23 4.49 -4.11
CA ASP A 29 -14.03 4.42 -5.32
C ASP A 29 -13.37 3.55 -6.37
N ARG A 30 -14.13 2.63 -6.94
CA ARG A 30 -13.63 1.60 -7.86
C ARG A 30 -14.24 1.71 -9.25
N ALA A 31 -13.51 1.21 -10.24
CA ALA A 31 -14.07 0.98 -11.56
C ALA A 31 -15.21 -0.05 -11.50
N VAL A 32 -16.12 0.04 -12.46
CA VAL A 32 -17.20 -0.95 -12.60
C VAL A 32 -16.63 -2.35 -12.82
N GLY A 33 -17.06 -3.29 -12.00
CA GLY A 33 -16.58 -4.69 -12.04
C GLY A 33 -15.32 -4.95 -11.23
N ALA A 34 -14.75 -3.95 -10.57
CA ALA A 34 -13.65 -4.16 -9.63
C ALA A 34 -14.11 -4.86 -8.35
N ALA A 35 -13.19 -5.59 -7.72
CA ALA A 35 -13.39 -6.12 -6.38
C ALA A 35 -13.40 -5.00 -5.33
N GLY A 36 -14.14 -5.18 -4.24
CA GLY A 36 -14.21 -4.21 -3.15
C GLY A 36 -15.54 -4.27 -2.41
N PRO A 37 -15.67 -3.52 -1.31
CA PRO A 37 -16.85 -3.56 -0.44
C PRO A 37 -18.08 -2.83 -1.00
N GLY A 38 -17.96 -2.13 -2.14
CA GLY A 38 -19.06 -1.35 -2.70
C GLY A 38 -19.35 -0.03 -1.96
N VAL A 39 -18.47 0.39 -1.07
CA VAL A 39 -18.54 1.67 -0.35
C VAL A 39 -17.95 2.78 -1.22
N ARG A 40 -18.42 4.01 -1.04
CA ARG A 40 -17.91 5.20 -1.72
C ARG A 40 -17.13 6.09 -0.78
N THR A 41 -16.26 6.91 -1.32
CA THR A 41 -15.50 7.90 -0.53
C THR A 41 -16.41 8.83 0.26
N GLU A 42 -17.56 9.20 -0.32
CA GLU A 42 -18.57 10.07 0.33
C GLU A 42 -19.24 9.42 1.55
N ASP A 43 -19.19 8.08 1.68
CA ASP A 43 -19.76 7.36 2.81
C ASP A 43 -18.81 7.36 4.04
N VAL A 44 -17.59 7.89 3.90
CA VAL A 44 -16.65 8.03 5.01
C VAL A 44 -17.03 9.24 5.85
N ASP A 45 -17.62 8.99 7.01
CA ASP A 45 -18.13 10.01 7.95
C ASP A 45 -17.19 10.30 9.13
N ALA A 46 -16.16 9.48 9.34
CA ALA A 46 -15.21 9.61 10.43
C ALA A 46 -13.79 9.24 9.98
N CYS A 47 -12.90 10.22 10.03
CA CYS A 47 -11.47 10.06 9.79
C CYS A 47 -10.72 11.17 10.53
N ASP A 48 -9.69 10.82 11.29
CA ASP A 48 -8.81 11.77 11.97
C ASP A 48 -7.53 12.00 11.16
N TRP A 49 -6.99 10.93 10.56
CA TRP A 49 -5.74 10.94 9.82
C TRP A 49 -5.80 10.06 8.58
N ILE A 50 -5.10 10.49 7.55
CA ILE A 50 -4.81 9.69 6.34
C ILE A 50 -3.30 9.63 6.19
N VAL A 51 -2.72 8.43 6.09
CA VAL A 51 -1.34 8.25 5.64
C VAL A 51 -1.36 7.72 4.22
N VAL A 52 -0.51 8.22 3.35
CA VAL A 52 -0.45 7.80 1.95
C VAL A 52 0.94 7.25 1.65
N GLY A 53 1.01 5.99 1.23
CA GLY A 53 2.28 5.31 0.98
C GLY A 53 3.04 5.88 -0.20
N HIS A 54 2.36 6.21 -1.31
CA HIS A 54 2.94 6.93 -2.45
C HIS A 54 1.85 7.59 -3.32
N SER A 55 2.24 8.33 -4.37
CA SER A 55 1.33 9.23 -5.08
C SER A 55 0.53 8.61 -6.23
N HIS A 56 0.59 7.32 -6.48
CA HIS A 56 -0.25 6.69 -7.50
C HIS A 56 -1.74 6.83 -7.17
N PHE A 57 -2.58 6.82 -8.21
CA PHE A 57 -4.02 7.07 -8.07
C PHE A 57 -4.71 6.04 -7.17
N ASP A 58 -4.28 4.78 -7.24
CA ASP A 58 -4.81 3.64 -6.47
C ASP A 58 -4.40 3.65 -4.99
N HIS A 59 -3.72 4.69 -4.55
CA HIS A 59 -3.39 4.99 -3.14
C HIS A 59 -3.96 6.33 -2.69
N LEU A 60 -3.91 7.35 -3.56
CA LEU A 60 -4.18 8.73 -3.21
C LEU A 60 -5.60 9.21 -3.56
N TYR A 61 -6.24 8.63 -4.60
CA TYR A 61 -7.52 9.11 -5.12
C TYR A 61 -8.67 8.89 -4.13
N GLY A 62 -9.19 9.97 -3.58
CA GLY A 62 -10.21 9.98 -2.52
C GLY A 62 -9.75 10.66 -1.25
N ALA A 63 -8.44 10.81 -1.02
CA ALA A 63 -7.92 11.48 0.18
C ALA A 63 -8.43 12.91 0.31
N GLU A 64 -8.53 13.66 -0.80
CA GLU A 64 -9.06 15.01 -0.86
C GLU A 64 -10.52 15.10 -0.41
N ARG A 65 -11.34 14.13 -0.78
CA ARG A 65 -12.77 14.08 -0.42
C ARG A 65 -12.98 13.64 1.02
N ILE A 66 -12.22 12.64 1.49
CA ILE A 66 -12.24 12.24 2.90
C ILE A 66 -11.81 13.42 3.77
N ALA A 67 -10.70 14.10 3.43
CA ALA A 67 -10.22 15.26 4.18
C ALA A 67 -11.25 16.41 4.20
N ALA A 68 -11.93 16.67 3.07
CA ALA A 68 -12.98 17.67 3.00
C ALA A 68 -14.21 17.33 3.85
N ASN A 69 -14.62 16.06 3.87
CA ASN A 69 -15.80 15.60 4.61
C ASN A 69 -15.57 15.52 6.12
N THR A 70 -14.36 15.17 6.56
CA THR A 70 -14.09 14.81 7.96
C THR A 70 -13.19 15.81 8.69
N GLY A 71 -12.46 16.64 7.95
CA GLY A 71 -11.41 17.48 8.52
C GLY A 71 -10.11 16.74 8.79
N ALA A 72 -9.95 15.51 8.29
CA ALA A 72 -8.76 14.69 8.48
C ALA A 72 -7.48 15.40 8.01
N LYS A 73 -6.37 15.11 8.69
CA LYS A 73 -5.04 15.53 8.26
C LYS A 73 -4.38 14.43 7.43
N ILE A 74 -3.62 14.83 6.40
CA ILE A 74 -2.91 13.94 5.49
C ILE A 74 -1.41 13.97 5.79
N ILE A 75 -0.79 12.81 5.96
CA ILE A 75 0.66 12.62 6.06
C ILE A 75 1.12 11.89 4.81
N ALA A 76 1.98 12.52 4.02
CA ALA A 76 2.38 11.95 2.73
C ALA A 76 3.71 12.52 2.22
N SER A 77 4.27 11.89 1.18
CA SER A 77 5.47 12.39 0.48
C SER A 77 5.20 13.72 -0.23
N TYR A 78 6.29 14.42 -0.56
CA TYR A 78 6.19 15.71 -1.26
C TYR A 78 5.32 15.65 -2.51
N GLU A 79 5.44 14.61 -3.33
CA GLU A 79 4.66 14.48 -4.55
C GLU A 79 3.16 14.27 -4.25
N SER A 80 2.83 13.45 -3.26
CA SER A 80 1.46 13.26 -2.81
C SER A 80 0.85 14.56 -2.27
N ILE A 81 1.62 15.32 -1.47
CA ILE A 81 1.19 16.64 -0.96
C ILE A 81 0.94 17.62 -2.11
N ARG A 82 1.83 17.66 -3.12
CA ARG A 82 1.67 18.51 -4.30
C ARG A 82 0.38 18.19 -5.07
N VAL A 83 0.05 16.91 -5.22
CA VAL A 83 -1.20 16.46 -5.86
C VAL A 83 -2.41 16.87 -5.02
N MET A 84 -2.36 16.71 -3.70
CA MET A 84 -3.44 17.07 -2.79
C MET A 84 -3.67 18.58 -2.72
N GLU A 85 -2.60 19.40 -2.75
CA GLU A 85 -2.70 20.84 -2.87
C GLU A 85 -3.42 21.25 -4.16
N GLN A 86 -3.07 20.63 -5.29
CA GLN A 86 -3.76 20.86 -6.56
C GLN A 86 -5.23 20.41 -6.54
N ALA A 87 -5.55 19.38 -5.76
CA ALA A 87 -6.91 18.92 -5.54
C ALA A 87 -7.71 19.79 -4.55
N GLY A 88 -7.07 20.83 -3.97
CA GLY A 88 -7.72 21.82 -3.12
C GLY A 88 -7.74 21.48 -1.63
N VAL A 89 -6.93 20.53 -1.16
CA VAL A 89 -6.78 20.26 0.27
C VAL A 89 -6.10 21.44 0.95
N PRO A 90 -6.64 21.97 2.08
CA PRO A 90 -6.02 23.05 2.82
C PRO A 90 -4.61 22.70 3.32
N LEU A 91 -3.66 23.64 3.24
CA LEU A 91 -2.27 23.42 3.64
C LEU A 91 -2.13 23.00 5.10
N GLU A 92 -2.97 23.53 5.98
CA GLU A 92 -3.01 23.19 7.40
C GLU A 92 -3.47 21.75 7.71
N GLN A 93 -4.04 21.05 6.73
CA GLN A 93 -4.41 19.64 6.81
C GLN A 93 -3.32 18.70 6.28
N MET A 94 -2.19 19.23 5.81
CA MET A 94 -1.15 18.43 5.15
C MET A 94 0.18 18.47 5.89
N ILE A 95 0.78 17.30 6.09
CA ILE A 95 2.12 17.12 6.67
C ILE A 95 3.00 16.41 5.63
N CYS A 96 3.98 17.13 5.11
CA CYS A 96 4.95 16.59 4.17
C CYS A 96 6.06 15.84 4.92
N VAL A 97 6.32 14.60 4.50
CA VAL A 97 7.35 13.72 5.08
C VAL A 97 8.21 13.09 3.98
N ALA A 98 9.41 12.64 4.36
CA ALA A 98 10.35 12.02 3.41
C ALA A 98 10.97 10.72 3.95
N GLY A 99 10.72 10.41 5.22
CA GLY A 99 11.33 9.31 5.96
C GLY A 99 12.34 9.80 6.99
N GLY A 100 12.16 9.32 8.23
CA GLY A 100 12.91 9.75 9.42
C GLY A 100 12.09 10.58 10.40
N GLU A 101 10.90 11.05 10.01
CA GLU A 101 10.00 11.81 10.86
C GLU A 101 9.21 10.89 11.80
N THR A 102 8.80 11.47 12.95
CA THR A 102 7.79 10.87 13.84
C THR A 102 6.73 11.91 14.12
N VAL A 103 5.47 11.57 13.82
CA VAL A 103 4.30 12.44 14.02
C VAL A 103 3.46 11.90 15.16
N ASP A 104 3.07 12.77 16.08
CA ASP A 104 2.12 12.45 17.16
C ASP A 104 0.68 12.59 16.59
N LEU A 105 -0.05 11.48 16.56
CA LEU A 105 -1.43 11.45 16.07
C LEU A 105 -2.45 11.76 17.17
N GLY A 106 -2.02 11.85 18.44
CA GLY A 106 -2.88 11.98 19.59
C GLY A 106 -3.22 10.63 20.25
N ASN A 107 -3.87 10.72 21.41
CA ASN A 107 -4.34 9.55 22.19
C ASN A 107 -3.26 8.49 22.49
N GLY A 108 -1.98 8.89 22.50
CA GLY A 108 -0.83 7.99 22.72
C GLY A 108 -0.42 7.18 21.48
N VAL A 109 -0.94 7.54 20.31
CA VAL A 109 -0.55 6.93 19.01
C VAL A 109 0.47 7.84 18.32
N ARG A 110 1.59 7.26 17.87
CA ARG A 110 2.59 7.94 17.06
C ARG A 110 2.85 7.14 15.80
N VAL A 111 3.20 7.82 14.70
CA VAL A 111 3.63 7.20 13.46
C VAL A 111 5.04 7.63 13.12
N SER A 112 5.94 6.67 12.97
CA SER A 112 7.29 6.86 12.43
C SER A 112 7.29 6.53 10.95
N VAL A 113 7.92 7.39 10.15
CA VAL A 113 7.96 7.30 8.69
C VAL A 113 9.34 6.84 8.26
N TYR A 114 9.38 5.90 7.32
CA TYR A 114 10.63 5.40 6.74
C TYR A 114 10.57 5.46 5.22
N PRO A 115 11.69 5.74 4.52
CA PRO A 115 11.74 5.68 3.07
C PRO A 115 11.64 4.23 2.60
N SER A 116 10.99 4.02 1.47
CA SER A 116 10.79 2.72 0.86
C SER A 116 11.09 2.76 -0.65
N GLN A 117 10.76 1.68 -1.34
CA GLN A 117 10.87 1.53 -2.78
C GLN A 117 9.51 1.16 -3.36
N HIS A 118 9.23 1.64 -4.56
CA HIS A 118 8.10 1.12 -5.35
C HIS A 118 8.46 -0.23 -5.97
N SER A 119 7.47 -1.07 -6.26
CA SER A 119 7.66 -2.30 -7.04
C SER A 119 8.30 -1.98 -8.40
N CYS A 120 9.07 -2.92 -8.96
CA CYS A 120 9.73 -2.74 -10.26
C CYS A 120 8.75 -2.91 -11.42
N VAL A 121 7.79 -2.01 -11.59
CA VAL A 121 6.78 -2.04 -12.68
C VAL A 121 7.40 -2.03 -14.08
N TRP A 122 8.63 -1.54 -14.21
CA TRP A 122 9.42 -1.51 -15.43
C TRP A 122 10.13 -2.84 -15.76
N SER A 123 10.19 -3.76 -14.81
CA SER A 123 10.81 -5.08 -15.03
C SER A 123 9.84 -6.02 -15.74
N HIS A 124 10.32 -6.74 -16.76
CA HIS A 124 9.47 -7.49 -17.69
C HIS A 124 8.57 -8.57 -17.05
N GLY A 125 7.40 -8.73 -17.66
CA GLY A 125 6.41 -9.78 -17.45
C GLY A 125 5.38 -9.43 -16.38
N GLN A 126 4.11 -9.61 -16.73
CA GLN A 126 3.07 -9.75 -15.75
C GLN A 126 3.35 -10.98 -14.90
N MET A 127 3.22 -10.85 -13.61
CA MET A 127 3.25 -12.00 -12.72
C MET A 127 1.82 -12.50 -12.57
N ASP A 128 1.46 -13.51 -13.36
CA ASP A 128 0.11 -14.09 -13.34
C ASP A 128 -0.13 -14.93 -12.08
N SER A 129 0.93 -15.21 -11.30
CA SER A 129 0.89 -16.05 -10.11
C SER A 129 2.00 -15.65 -9.14
N ALA A 130 1.74 -15.78 -7.83
CA ALA A 130 2.69 -15.43 -6.78
C ALA A 130 3.94 -16.35 -6.73
N ASP A 131 3.92 -17.51 -7.37
CA ASP A 131 5.06 -18.42 -7.49
C ASP A 131 5.86 -18.23 -8.79
N ALA A 132 5.38 -17.40 -9.72
CA ALA A 132 6.11 -17.10 -10.95
C ALA A 132 7.47 -16.44 -10.63
N VAL A 133 8.54 -17.06 -11.15
CA VAL A 133 9.91 -16.59 -10.90
C VAL A 133 10.23 -15.43 -11.83
N CYS A 134 10.66 -14.33 -11.23
CA CYS A 134 11.22 -13.20 -11.93
C CYS A 134 12.74 -13.26 -11.98
N LEU A 135 13.30 -13.09 -13.16
CA LEU A 135 14.73 -12.87 -13.38
C LEU A 135 14.89 -11.54 -14.13
N GLY A 136 14.41 -10.46 -13.49
CA GLY A 136 14.49 -9.13 -14.07
C GLY A 136 15.93 -8.67 -14.27
N ASP A 137 16.17 -7.81 -15.25
CA ASP A 137 17.48 -7.25 -15.52
C ASP A 137 17.92 -6.31 -14.39
N LEU A 138 19.14 -6.46 -13.95
CA LEU A 138 19.79 -5.59 -12.97
C LEU A 138 20.49 -4.42 -13.64
N GLY A 139 20.67 -3.31 -12.92
CA GLY A 139 21.41 -2.14 -13.39
C GLY A 139 20.74 -1.39 -14.55
N VAL A 140 19.43 -1.47 -14.68
CA VAL A 140 18.67 -0.80 -15.74
C VAL A 140 18.67 0.71 -15.50
N THR A 141 19.06 1.46 -16.54
CA THR A 141 19.10 2.93 -16.46
C THR A 141 17.70 3.54 -16.40
N TRP A 142 17.60 4.76 -15.88
CA TRP A 142 16.33 5.50 -15.84
C TRP A 142 15.69 5.66 -17.22
N GLN A 143 16.50 5.84 -18.28
CA GLN A 143 16.00 5.92 -19.65
C GLN A 143 15.33 4.60 -20.08
N GLU A 144 15.97 3.46 -19.76
CA GLU A 144 15.43 2.14 -20.08
C GLU A 144 14.20 1.83 -19.25
N GLN A 145 14.18 2.17 -17.95
CA GLN A 145 12.99 2.01 -17.09
C GLN A 145 11.79 2.76 -17.69
N ARG A 146 11.97 4.02 -18.08
CA ARG A 146 10.92 4.82 -18.70
C ARG A 146 10.41 4.19 -20.01
N ALA A 147 11.32 3.77 -20.89
CA ALA A 147 10.92 3.15 -22.15
C ALA A 147 10.11 1.86 -21.93
N ARG A 148 10.53 1.02 -20.99
CA ARG A 148 9.81 -0.21 -20.62
C ARG A 148 8.45 0.08 -20.01
N PHE A 149 8.36 1.09 -19.14
CA PHE A 149 7.10 1.52 -18.56
C PHE A 149 6.11 2.04 -19.63
N GLU A 150 6.59 2.85 -20.58
CA GLU A 150 5.80 3.32 -21.71
C GLU A 150 5.25 2.15 -22.58
N GLU A 151 6.07 1.11 -22.81
CA GLU A 151 5.65 -0.11 -23.48
C GLU A 151 4.58 -0.89 -22.70
N LEU A 152 4.76 -1.00 -21.38
CA LEU A 152 3.78 -1.64 -20.48
C LEU A 152 2.44 -0.89 -20.52
N VAL A 153 2.44 0.44 -20.38
CA VAL A 153 1.23 1.26 -20.45
C VAL A 153 0.53 1.09 -21.80
N LYS A 154 1.29 1.08 -22.89
CA LYS A 154 0.75 0.85 -24.23
C LYS A 154 0.12 -0.54 -24.38
N TYR A 155 0.72 -1.56 -23.81
CA TYR A 155 0.17 -2.92 -23.79
C TYR A 155 -1.11 -2.97 -22.95
N LEU A 156 -1.09 -2.45 -21.74
CA LEU A 156 -2.21 -2.46 -20.80
C LEU A 156 -3.42 -1.69 -21.35
N THR A 157 -3.22 -0.55 -21.98
CA THR A 157 -4.33 0.21 -22.60
C THR A 157 -5.09 -0.55 -23.70
N GLN A 158 -4.50 -1.60 -24.26
CA GLN A 158 -5.17 -2.48 -25.22
C GLN A 158 -5.99 -3.59 -24.54
N GLN A 159 -5.72 -3.90 -23.28
CA GLN A 159 -6.36 -4.97 -22.52
C GLN A 159 -7.41 -4.44 -21.51
N ILE A 160 -7.28 -3.19 -21.09
CA ILE A 160 -8.14 -2.57 -20.10
C ILE A 160 -9.52 -2.27 -20.72
N PRO A 161 -10.63 -2.73 -20.10
CA PRO A 161 -11.98 -2.44 -20.60
C PRO A 161 -12.34 -0.95 -20.45
N PRO A 162 -13.26 -0.41 -21.29
CA PRO A 162 -13.62 1.00 -21.26
C PRO A 162 -13.99 1.57 -19.88
N PRO A 163 -14.76 0.91 -19.02
CA PRO A 163 -15.07 1.43 -17.69
C PRO A 163 -13.84 1.64 -16.79
N SER A 164 -12.83 0.77 -16.92
CA SER A 164 -11.57 0.92 -16.18
C SER A 164 -10.72 2.05 -16.76
N ILE A 165 -10.75 2.29 -18.07
CA ILE A 165 -10.10 3.45 -18.71
C ILE A 165 -10.75 4.75 -18.23
N GLU A 166 -12.08 4.81 -18.22
CA GLU A 166 -12.82 5.98 -17.72
C GLU A 166 -12.45 6.28 -16.26
N HIS A 167 -12.36 5.24 -15.42
CA HIS A 167 -11.94 5.37 -14.04
C HIS A 167 -10.49 5.87 -13.92
N LEU A 168 -9.55 5.32 -14.70
CA LEU A 168 -8.16 5.78 -14.74
C LEU A 168 -8.05 7.26 -15.08
N VAL A 169 -8.77 7.71 -16.11
CA VAL A 169 -8.81 9.13 -16.52
C VAL A 169 -9.36 10.01 -15.39
N ALA A 170 -10.44 9.58 -14.72
CA ALA A 170 -11.04 10.32 -13.62
C ALA A 170 -10.15 10.40 -12.38
N SER A 171 -9.40 9.35 -12.09
CA SER A 171 -8.57 9.23 -10.87
C SER A 171 -7.15 9.80 -11.02
N GLN A 172 -6.68 10.06 -12.23
CA GLN A 172 -5.30 10.48 -12.49
C GLN A 172 -4.92 11.84 -11.87
N GLN A 173 -5.85 12.77 -11.71
CA GLN A 173 -5.64 14.07 -11.04
C GLN A 173 -4.40 14.87 -11.51
N GLY A 174 -4.01 14.75 -12.80
CA GLY A 174 -2.86 15.43 -13.40
C GLY A 174 -1.56 14.60 -13.39
N ASP A 175 -0.47 15.24 -13.81
CA ASP A 175 0.84 14.61 -13.87
C ASP A 175 1.38 14.34 -12.47
N ARG A 176 1.85 13.12 -12.25
CA ARG A 176 2.46 12.70 -10.98
C ARG A 176 3.53 11.64 -11.22
N GLY A 177 4.55 11.62 -10.37
CA GLY A 177 5.50 10.52 -10.27
C GLY A 177 5.08 9.48 -9.24
N ASP A 178 5.92 8.46 -9.00
CA ASP A 178 5.72 7.47 -7.94
C ASP A 178 5.73 8.11 -6.55
N GLY A 179 6.36 9.26 -6.41
CA GLY A 179 6.30 10.11 -5.24
C GLY A 179 7.18 9.73 -4.07
N GLY A 180 8.07 8.76 -4.25
CA GLY A 180 8.88 8.23 -3.14
C GLY A 180 8.02 7.42 -2.17
N ALA A 181 8.01 6.10 -2.33
CA ALA A 181 7.24 5.22 -1.47
C ALA A 181 7.71 5.30 -0.02
N LEU A 182 6.77 5.21 0.91
CA LEU A 182 6.99 5.33 2.35
C LEU A 182 6.47 4.09 3.09
N ILE A 183 7.12 3.79 4.21
CA ILE A 183 6.62 2.84 5.21
C ILE A 183 6.20 3.63 6.43
N TYR A 184 5.08 3.26 7.02
CA TYR A 184 4.56 3.83 8.24
C TYR A 184 4.57 2.80 9.36
N VAL A 185 5.17 3.16 10.50
CA VAL A 185 5.18 2.32 11.70
C VAL A 185 4.42 3.05 12.80
N PHE A 186 3.28 2.51 13.17
CA PHE A 186 2.41 3.03 14.22
C PHE A 186 2.78 2.39 15.55
N ASP A 187 3.17 3.21 16.53
CA ASP A 187 3.26 2.83 17.92
C ASP A 187 1.92 3.14 18.58
N CYS A 188 1.13 2.09 18.84
CA CYS A 188 -0.18 2.15 19.48
C CYS A 188 -0.09 1.68 20.94
N PRO A 189 -1.04 2.03 21.83
CA PRO A 189 -1.00 1.58 23.23
C PRO A 189 -0.96 0.06 23.42
N ASP A 190 -1.52 -0.69 22.48
CA ASP A 190 -1.63 -2.15 22.51
C ASP A 190 -0.62 -2.89 21.62
N GLY A 191 0.16 -2.18 20.80
CA GLY A 191 1.22 -2.80 19.98
C GLY A 191 1.72 -1.92 18.84
N ARG A 192 2.57 -2.51 18.01
CA ARG A 192 3.23 -1.85 16.87
C ARG A 192 2.73 -2.42 15.56
N ILE A 193 2.34 -1.55 14.63
CA ILE A 193 1.81 -1.91 13.32
C ILE A 193 2.67 -1.26 12.25
N LEU A 194 3.14 -2.05 11.28
CA LEU A 194 3.81 -1.54 10.09
C LEU A 194 2.85 -1.60 8.91
N TYR A 195 2.82 -0.55 8.10
CA TYR A 195 2.09 -0.47 6.86
C TYR A 195 3.01 -0.14 5.69
N GLN A 196 2.90 -0.95 4.63
CA GLN A 196 3.59 -0.77 3.35
C GLN A 196 2.66 -1.15 2.20
N ASP A 197 2.40 -0.18 1.33
CA ASP A 197 1.39 -0.24 0.27
C ASP A 197 1.89 -0.83 -1.06
N THR A 198 3.20 -0.93 -1.26
CA THR A 198 3.82 -1.41 -2.51
C THR A 198 4.95 -2.40 -2.25
N SER A 199 5.22 -3.29 -3.22
CA SER A 199 6.19 -4.38 -3.06
C SER A 199 7.62 -3.90 -3.33
N GLY A 200 8.17 -3.12 -2.39
CA GLY A 200 9.57 -2.70 -2.47
C GLY A 200 10.11 -2.21 -1.13
N HIS A 201 11.39 -2.47 -0.84
CA HIS A 201 12.00 -2.03 0.40
C HIS A 201 13.51 -1.81 0.29
N TRP A 202 14.04 -1.04 1.24
CA TRP A 202 15.45 -1.02 1.57
C TRP A 202 15.72 -2.00 2.70
N SER A 203 16.49 -3.07 2.43
CA SER A 203 16.77 -4.13 3.42
C SER A 203 17.33 -3.57 4.73
N GLY A 204 18.29 -2.63 4.63
CA GLY A 204 18.90 -2.01 5.82
C GLY A 204 17.98 -1.07 6.60
N ILE A 205 16.82 -0.71 6.07
CA ILE A 205 15.83 0.13 6.76
C ILE A 205 14.81 -0.72 7.51
N ILE A 206 14.35 -1.80 6.89
CA ILE A 206 13.30 -2.62 7.51
C ILE A 206 13.83 -3.66 8.49
N ASP A 207 15.12 -3.99 8.41
CA ASP A 207 15.74 -4.99 9.27
C ASP A 207 15.57 -4.62 10.77
N GLY A 208 14.94 -5.51 11.51
CA GLY A 208 14.75 -5.38 12.95
C GLY A 208 13.69 -4.37 13.40
N LEU A 209 12.81 -3.85 12.53
CA LEU A 209 11.69 -2.98 12.94
C LEU A 209 10.69 -3.68 13.85
N ALA A 210 10.61 -5.00 13.79
CA ALA A 210 9.87 -5.90 14.68
C ALA A 210 8.44 -5.45 15.02
N PRO A 211 7.55 -5.22 14.05
CA PRO A 211 6.17 -4.91 14.31
C PRO A 211 5.42 -6.14 14.88
N ASP A 212 4.39 -5.91 15.70
CA ASP A 212 3.47 -6.98 16.10
C ASP A 212 2.61 -7.43 14.91
N VAL A 213 2.26 -6.48 14.03
CA VAL A 213 1.53 -6.72 12.77
C VAL A 213 2.22 -5.97 11.63
N ALA A 214 2.48 -6.64 10.51
CA ALA A 214 2.92 -6.00 9.27
C ALA A 214 1.86 -6.15 8.18
N ILE A 215 1.41 -5.03 7.62
CA ILE A 215 0.52 -4.97 6.45
C ILE A 215 1.43 -4.77 5.23
N LEU A 216 1.48 -5.77 4.34
CA LEU A 216 2.44 -5.85 3.24
C LEU A 216 1.73 -6.01 1.89
N ALA A 217 2.20 -5.28 0.89
CA ALA A 217 1.71 -5.46 -0.47
C ALA A 217 2.12 -6.82 -1.05
N ALA A 218 1.17 -7.46 -1.71
CA ALA A 218 1.33 -8.74 -2.38
C ALA A 218 0.93 -8.62 -3.86
N ALA A 219 1.54 -7.69 -4.57
CA ALA A 219 1.30 -7.44 -5.99
C ALA A 219 2.56 -6.93 -6.70
N GLY A 220 2.60 -7.10 -7.99
CA GLY A 220 3.67 -6.58 -8.83
C GLY A 220 4.99 -7.34 -8.63
N ARG A 221 6.06 -6.67 -8.99
CA ARG A 221 7.41 -7.24 -8.98
C ARG A 221 8.22 -6.66 -7.84
N GLY A 222 8.62 -7.51 -6.90
CA GLY A 222 9.35 -7.10 -5.71
C GLY A 222 10.64 -6.34 -6.04
N ASN A 223 10.82 -5.20 -5.39
CA ASN A 223 12.00 -4.36 -5.46
C ASN A 223 12.79 -4.52 -4.15
N ILE A 224 14.00 -5.03 -4.24
CA ILE A 224 14.90 -5.17 -3.10
C ILE A 224 16.12 -4.28 -3.33
N ASP A 225 16.28 -3.26 -2.51
CA ASP A 225 17.42 -2.35 -2.54
C ASP A 225 17.63 -1.64 -3.90
N GLY A 226 16.53 -1.39 -4.63
CA GLY A 226 16.53 -0.71 -5.94
C GLY A 226 16.55 -1.65 -7.14
N GLU A 227 16.55 -2.96 -6.94
CA GLU A 227 16.63 -3.94 -8.01
C GLU A 227 15.46 -4.95 -7.95
N PRO A 228 15.01 -5.47 -9.11
CA PRO A 228 13.95 -6.47 -9.12
C PRO A 228 14.39 -7.75 -8.42
N ILE A 229 13.49 -8.35 -7.66
CA ILE A 229 13.78 -9.64 -7.04
C ILE A 229 14.15 -10.67 -8.12
N GLN A 230 15.21 -11.42 -7.87
CA GLN A 230 15.57 -12.63 -8.60
C GLN A 230 14.87 -13.82 -7.93
N GLY A 231 13.57 -13.93 -8.14
CA GLY A 231 12.71 -14.88 -7.46
C GLY A 231 11.22 -14.58 -7.65
N SER A 232 10.37 -15.17 -6.84
CA SER A 232 8.93 -14.99 -6.90
C SER A 232 8.43 -13.92 -5.92
N LEU A 233 7.19 -13.45 -6.13
CA LEU A 233 6.49 -12.57 -5.18
C LEU A 233 6.35 -13.25 -3.81
N ALA A 234 6.09 -14.55 -3.77
CA ALA A 234 6.01 -15.32 -2.54
C ALA A 234 7.33 -15.26 -1.76
N GLN A 235 8.46 -15.44 -2.45
CA GLN A 235 9.80 -15.31 -1.85
C GLN A 235 10.10 -13.89 -1.39
N PHE A 236 9.62 -12.88 -2.13
CA PHE A 236 9.75 -11.48 -1.72
C PHE A 236 9.03 -11.20 -0.40
N VAL A 237 7.74 -11.58 -0.30
CA VAL A 237 6.93 -11.36 0.91
C VAL A 237 7.52 -12.11 2.11
N ALA A 238 7.94 -13.37 1.93
CA ALA A 238 8.55 -14.16 3.00
C ALA A 238 9.87 -13.56 3.49
N ARG A 239 10.75 -13.13 2.57
CA ARG A 239 12.00 -12.44 2.93
C ARG A 239 11.74 -11.13 3.67
N GLN A 240 10.75 -10.36 3.24
CA GLN A 240 10.37 -9.11 3.90
C GLN A 240 9.87 -9.38 5.32
N ALA A 241 9.01 -10.39 5.49
CA ALA A 241 8.51 -10.82 6.80
C ALA A 241 9.63 -11.28 7.73
N GLU A 242 10.64 -12.00 7.21
CA GLU A 242 11.82 -12.42 7.96
C GLU A 242 12.63 -11.21 8.45
N LEU A 243 12.98 -10.27 7.56
CA LEU A 243 13.72 -9.05 7.91
C LEU A 243 12.98 -8.22 8.97
N LEU A 244 11.67 -8.10 8.83
CA LEU A 244 10.82 -7.39 9.80
C LEU A 244 10.70 -8.10 11.13
N SER A 245 10.95 -9.41 11.21
CA SER A 245 10.64 -10.24 12.39
C SER A 245 9.18 -10.06 12.86
N ALA A 246 8.25 -9.91 11.90
CA ALA A 246 6.83 -9.67 12.18
C ALA A 246 6.16 -10.92 12.75
N LYS A 247 5.31 -10.74 13.77
CA LYS A 247 4.56 -11.85 14.39
C LYS A 247 3.31 -12.20 13.61
N ARG A 248 2.65 -11.20 13.03
CA ARG A 248 1.44 -11.33 12.21
C ARG A 248 1.60 -10.55 10.92
N LEU A 249 1.04 -11.09 9.87
CA LEU A 249 1.06 -10.51 8.54
C LEU A 249 -0.37 -10.32 8.03
N VAL A 250 -0.62 -9.21 7.38
CA VAL A 250 -1.82 -8.94 6.59
C VAL A 250 -1.34 -8.62 5.18
N LEU A 251 -1.96 -9.21 4.18
CA LEU A 251 -1.65 -8.88 2.77
C LEU A 251 -2.60 -7.81 2.26
N CYS A 252 -2.10 -6.97 1.35
CA CYS A 252 -2.90 -6.01 0.60
C CYS A 252 -2.51 -6.03 -0.88
N HIS A 253 -3.24 -5.29 -1.69
CA HIS A 253 -2.99 -5.10 -3.12
C HIS A 253 -3.12 -6.37 -3.97
N HIS A 254 -3.73 -7.44 -3.43
CA HIS A 254 -3.83 -8.76 -4.07
C HIS A 254 -5.23 -9.06 -4.64
N ASP A 255 -6.17 -8.13 -4.56
CA ASP A 255 -7.50 -8.24 -5.15
C ASP A 255 -7.56 -7.71 -6.61
N ASN A 256 -8.64 -7.98 -7.31
CA ASN A 256 -8.90 -7.40 -8.64
C ASN A 256 -9.48 -5.98 -8.51
N TRP A 257 -8.65 -5.04 -8.07
CA TRP A 257 -9.05 -3.67 -7.79
C TRP A 257 -9.23 -2.78 -9.04
N LEU A 258 -8.71 -3.20 -10.20
CA LEU A 258 -8.91 -2.53 -11.50
C LEU A 258 -8.95 -3.56 -12.64
N PRO A 259 -10.15 -3.96 -13.10
CA PRO A 259 -10.29 -4.96 -14.15
C PRO A 259 -9.48 -4.68 -15.42
N GLY A 260 -8.75 -5.68 -15.89
CA GLY A 260 -7.86 -5.59 -17.06
C GLY A 260 -6.45 -5.06 -16.75
N PHE A 261 -6.25 -4.50 -15.55
CA PHE A 261 -4.93 -4.09 -15.04
C PHE A 261 -4.47 -4.99 -13.90
N SER A 262 -5.31 -5.17 -12.89
CA SER A 262 -5.07 -6.06 -11.75
C SER A 262 -5.84 -7.37 -11.92
N ILE A 263 -5.31 -8.42 -11.33
CA ILE A 263 -5.99 -9.71 -11.17
C ILE A 263 -5.96 -10.09 -9.68
N GLU A 264 -6.90 -10.90 -9.26
CA GLU A 264 -6.84 -11.50 -7.92
C GLU A 264 -5.65 -12.45 -7.86
N THR A 265 -4.72 -12.18 -6.94
CA THR A 265 -3.52 -13.00 -6.75
C THR A 265 -3.86 -14.21 -5.88
N ASP A 266 -3.58 -15.42 -6.36
CA ASP A 266 -3.59 -16.62 -5.51
C ASP A 266 -2.47 -16.50 -4.46
N ILE A 267 -2.85 -16.34 -3.19
CA ILE A 267 -1.92 -16.20 -2.07
C ILE A 267 -1.41 -17.52 -1.52
N THR A 268 -1.85 -18.67 -2.07
CA THR A 268 -1.38 -20.00 -1.62
C THR A 268 0.14 -20.14 -1.65
N PRO A 269 0.85 -19.74 -2.72
CA PRO A 269 2.32 -19.78 -2.75
C PRO A 269 2.97 -18.90 -1.68
N ILE A 270 2.36 -17.74 -1.36
CA ILE A 270 2.86 -16.86 -0.29
C ILE A 270 2.73 -17.55 1.07
N ARG A 271 1.56 -18.17 1.35
CA ARG A 271 1.33 -18.92 2.59
C ARG A 271 2.32 -20.08 2.76
N GLU A 272 2.58 -20.82 1.68
CA GLU A 272 3.54 -21.92 1.69
C GLU A 272 4.97 -21.45 1.93
N GLU A 273 5.37 -20.34 1.30
CA GLU A 273 6.73 -19.81 1.46
C GLU A 273 6.93 -19.18 2.84
N LEU A 274 5.93 -18.49 3.39
CA LEU A 274 5.94 -18.01 4.78
C LEU A 274 6.09 -19.17 5.78
N ALA A 275 5.36 -20.27 5.59
CA ALA A 275 5.46 -21.44 6.45
C ALA A 275 6.87 -22.08 6.45
N LYS A 276 7.64 -21.94 5.37
CA LYS A 276 9.01 -22.43 5.26
C LYS A 276 10.03 -21.46 5.90
N GLN A 277 9.93 -20.16 5.58
CA GLN A 277 10.95 -19.17 5.95
C GLN A 277 10.69 -18.55 7.32
N VAL A 278 9.42 -18.36 7.68
CA VAL A 278 9.00 -17.63 8.91
C VAL A 278 7.91 -18.43 9.64
N PRO A 279 8.15 -19.68 10.04
CA PRO A 279 7.11 -20.58 10.57
C PRO A 279 6.43 -20.09 11.86
N GLY A 280 6.98 -19.05 12.50
CA GLY A 280 6.38 -18.41 13.67
C GLY A 280 5.48 -17.24 13.37
N ALA A 281 5.38 -16.80 12.12
CA ALA A 281 4.49 -15.70 11.72
C ALA A 281 3.11 -16.23 11.35
N GLU A 282 2.07 -15.55 11.84
CA GLU A 282 0.66 -15.84 11.53
C GLU A 282 0.20 -14.97 10.35
N LEU A 283 -0.32 -15.57 9.28
CA LEU A 283 -0.97 -14.85 8.20
C LEU A 283 -2.46 -14.65 8.54
N LEU A 284 -2.87 -13.39 8.72
CA LEU A 284 -4.26 -12.99 8.93
C LEU A 284 -4.89 -12.67 7.56
N GLU A 285 -5.85 -13.47 7.15
CA GLU A 285 -6.61 -13.23 5.93
C GLU A 285 -7.86 -12.41 6.26
N LEU A 286 -7.98 -11.22 5.67
CA LEU A 286 -9.09 -10.30 5.91
C LEU A 286 -10.11 -10.39 4.78
N GLY A 287 -11.41 -10.40 5.15
CA GLY A 287 -12.45 -9.99 4.24
C GLY A 287 -12.62 -8.47 4.21
N TYR A 288 -13.44 -7.97 3.27
CA TYR A 288 -13.73 -6.54 3.22
C TYR A 288 -14.58 -6.10 4.42
N LEU A 289 -14.14 -5.06 5.11
CA LEU A 289 -14.83 -4.40 6.23
C LEU A 289 -15.19 -5.31 7.42
N ASP A 290 -14.42 -6.34 7.66
CA ASP A 290 -14.70 -7.32 8.74
C ASP A 290 -14.47 -6.76 10.14
N GLY A 291 -13.78 -5.64 10.27
CA GLY A 291 -13.44 -5.07 11.59
C GLY A 291 -12.55 -6.00 12.42
N THR A 292 -11.60 -6.68 11.76
CA THR A 292 -10.76 -7.70 12.38
C THR A 292 -9.88 -7.12 13.47
N GLU A 293 -9.90 -7.75 14.65
CA GLU A 293 -8.98 -7.43 15.74
C GLU A 293 -7.57 -7.93 15.41
N ILE A 294 -6.63 -6.99 15.21
CA ILE A 294 -5.26 -7.31 14.79
C ILE A 294 -4.25 -7.27 15.93
N LEU A 295 -4.53 -6.58 17.02
CA LEU A 295 -3.73 -6.58 18.24
C LEU A 295 -4.58 -7.08 19.41
N ALA A 296 -4.09 -8.08 20.14
CA ALA A 296 -4.76 -8.55 21.34
C ALA A 296 -4.61 -7.51 22.47
N SER A 297 -5.69 -7.25 23.17
CA SER A 297 -5.63 -6.46 24.42
C SER A 297 -4.62 -7.12 25.37
N ARG A 298 -3.64 -6.36 25.83
CA ARG A 298 -2.68 -6.81 26.85
C ARG A 298 -3.33 -6.90 28.21
#